data_4825e3b0f76532693fb3124adfa99223
#
_entry.id   4825e3b0f76532693fb3124adfa99223
#
_cell.length_a   1.000
_cell.length_b   1.000
_cell.length_c   1.000
_cell.angle_alpha   90.00
_cell.angle_beta   90.00
_cell.angle_gamma   90.00
#
_symmetry.space_group_name_H-M   'P 1'
#
loop_
_entity.id
_entity.type
_entity.pdbx_description
1 polymer ?
#
loop_
_entity_poly.entity_id
_entity_poly.type
_entity_poly.pdbx_seq_one_letter_code
_entity_poly.pdbx_strand_id
1 'polypeptide(L)'
;MSSLVKSRLIKFLLSLIIVSIAVLIIIFNLRDNIIYFYGPTELLKNSDKQGQIMRLGGLVSVDSFQNETDSIFYFSITDGENEIDVKYEGILPNLFAEDKGVVVEGVYMNDGRFIANKVLAKHDENYMPPEVIELSLIHIWRCRRDYR
;
A
#
# COMPACT_ATOMS: atom_id res chain seq x y z
N MET A 1 -2.76 16.12 56.90
CA MET A 1 -3.25 15.07 56.00
C MET A 1 -3.13 13.72 56.68
N SER A 2 -4.22 12.95 56.81
CA SER A 2 -4.20 11.64 57.43
C SER A 2 -3.37 10.65 56.60
N SER A 3 -2.73 9.69 57.27
CA SER A 3 -1.88 8.66 56.64
C SER A 3 -2.63 7.89 55.51
N LEU A 4 -3.94 7.72 55.65
CA LEU A 4 -4.81 7.06 54.69
C LEU A 4 -4.95 7.85 53.36
N VAL A 5 -5.01 9.19 53.43
CA VAL A 5 -5.08 10.05 52.25
C VAL A 5 -3.75 10.03 51.49
N LYS A 6 -2.63 10.07 52.17
CA LYS A 6 -1.29 9.95 51.57
C LYS A 6 -1.11 8.62 50.84
N SER A 7 -1.51 7.50 51.47
CA SER A 7 -1.42 6.18 50.81
C SER A 7 -2.29 6.06 49.54
N ARG A 8 -3.50 6.62 49.55
CA ARG A 8 -4.38 6.65 48.38
C ARG A 8 -3.79 7.50 47.25
N LEU A 9 -3.24 8.66 47.59
CA LEU A 9 -2.62 9.57 46.63
C LEU A 9 -1.36 8.96 46.02
N ILE A 10 -0.53 8.26 46.78
CA ILE A 10 0.65 7.53 46.25
C ILE A 10 0.24 6.42 45.29
N LYS A 11 -0.78 5.62 45.65
CA LYS A 11 -1.28 4.56 44.76
C LYS A 11 -1.84 5.13 43.43
N PHE A 12 -2.55 6.25 43.52
CA PHE A 12 -3.08 6.95 42.33
C PHE A 12 -1.94 7.48 41.45
N LEU A 13 -0.93 8.15 42.02
CA LEU A 13 0.24 8.61 41.29
C LEU A 13 1.02 7.46 40.66
N LEU A 14 1.20 6.35 41.39
CA LEU A 14 1.88 5.17 40.87
C LEU A 14 1.12 4.57 39.66
N SER A 15 -0.20 4.46 39.76
CA SER A 15 -1.01 3.98 38.63
C SER A 15 -0.94 4.91 37.40
N LEU A 16 -0.93 6.23 37.64
CA LEU A 16 -0.79 7.22 36.57
C LEU A 16 0.57 7.09 35.85
N ILE A 17 1.65 6.90 36.62
CA ILE A 17 2.99 6.68 36.07
C ILE A 17 3.03 5.41 35.20
N ILE A 18 2.47 4.30 35.69
CA ILE A 18 2.42 3.04 34.92
C ILE A 18 1.66 3.22 33.62
N VAL A 19 0.50 3.86 33.66
CA VAL A 19 -0.29 4.15 32.45
C VAL A 19 0.49 5.04 31.48
N SER A 20 1.16 6.09 31.97
CA SER A 20 1.98 6.98 31.13
C SER A 20 3.12 6.23 30.44
N ILE A 21 3.80 5.34 31.16
CA ILE A 21 4.87 4.50 30.57
C ILE A 21 4.31 3.57 29.52
N ALA A 22 3.18 2.92 29.78
CA ALA A 22 2.52 2.05 28.80
C ALA A 22 2.14 2.81 27.53
N VAL A 23 1.57 4.01 27.64
CA VAL A 23 1.22 4.85 26.48
C VAL A 23 2.46 5.26 25.70
N LEU A 24 3.56 5.64 26.37
CA LEU A 24 4.82 5.96 25.70
C LEU A 24 5.37 4.76 24.92
N ILE A 25 5.37 3.56 25.48
CA ILE A 25 5.82 2.35 24.81
C ILE A 25 4.97 2.09 23.56
N ILE A 26 3.65 2.25 23.65
CA ILE A 26 2.75 2.09 22.51
C ILE A 26 3.08 3.11 21.41
N ILE A 27 3.24 4.39 21.76
CA ILE A 27 3.55 5.45 20.79
C ILE A 27 4.88 5.19 20.08
N PHE A 28 5.92 4.79 20.80
CA PHE A 28 7.21 4.46 20.21
C PHE A 28 7.12 3.25 19.27
N ASN A 29 6.38 2.21 19.67
CA ASN A 29 6.22 1.00 18.85
C ASN A 29 5.37 1.22 17.59
N LEU A 30 4.37 2.10 17.65
CA LEU A 30 3.56 2.43 16.47
C LEU A 30 4.33 3.23 15.42
N ARG A 31 5.27 4.09 15.82
CA ARG A 31 6.04 4.92 14.88
C ARG A 31 6.82 4.11 13.86
N ASP A 32 7.38 2.99 14.26
CA ASP A 32 8.23 2.16 13.40
C ASP A 32 7.43 1.25 12.45
N ASN A 33 6.10 1.14 12.64
CA ASN A 33 5.23 0.27 11.86
C ASN A 33 4.32 1.01 10.87
N ILE A 34 4.44 2.33 10.73
CA ILE A 34 3.67 3.10 9.77
C ILE A 34 4.36 3.07 8.42
N ILE A 35 3.82 2.31 7.48
CA ILE A 35 4.27 2.31 6.08
C ILE A 35 3.51 3.41 5.36
N TYR A 36 4.23 4.45 4.92
CA TYR A 36 3.67 5.57 4.19
C TYR A 36 3.42 5.19 2.73
N PHE A 37 2.37 5.78 2.15
CA PHE A 37 2.01 5.62 0.74
C PHE A 37 2.32 6.92 0.00
N TYR A 38 3.03 6.82 -1.13
CA TYR A 38 3.41 7.94 -1.97
C TYR A 38 3.10 7.65 -3.44
N GLY A 39 2.77 8.69 -4.20
CA GLY A 39 2.85 8.70 -5.64
C GLY A 39 4.27 9.06 -6.12
N PRO A 40 4.62 8.80 -7.40
CA PRO A 40 5.90 9.16 -7.98
C PRO A 40 6.27 10.63 -7.78
N THR A 41 5.38 11.55 -8.11
CA THR A 41 5.60 12.99 -7.95
C THR A 41 5.84 13.39 -6.50
N GLU A 42 5.09 12.81 -5.57
CA GLU A 42 5.23 13.12 -4.15
C GLU A 42 6.54 12.58 -3.57
N LEU A 43 6.97 11.41 -4.00
CA LEU A 43 8.23 10.80 -3.57
C LEU A 43 9.43 11.60 -4.07
N LEU A 44 9.42 12.09 -5.31
CA LEU A 44 10.48 12.93 -5.85
C LEU A 44 10.58 14.30 -5.14
N LYS A 45 9.47 14.85 -4.67
CA LYS A 45 9.44 16.09 -3.88
C LYS A 45 9.98 15.92 -2.44
N ASN A 46 9.85 14.70 -1.90
CA ASN A 46 10.22 14.38 -0.51
C ASN A 46 11.45 13.46 -0.42
N SER A 47 12.54 13.83 -1.10
CA SER A 47 13.79 13.06 -1.18
C SER A 47 14.46 12.74 0.18
N ASP A 48 14.06 13.40 1.26
CA ASP A 48 14.62 13.16 2.61
C ASP A 48 14.25 11.79 3.22
N LYS A 49 13.37 11.02 2.56
CA LYS A 49 12.86 9.72 3.08
C LYS A 49 13.54 8.50 2.46
N GLN A 50 14.71 8.68 1.88
CA GLN A 50 15.51 7.60 1.31
C GLN A 50 15.88 6.56 2.38
N GLY A 51 15.89 5.29 1.99
CA GLY A 51 16.25 4.19 2.88
C GLY A 51 15.13 3.72 3.83
N GLN A 52 13.96 4.35 3.82
CA GLN A 52 12.80 3.90 4.59
C GLN A 52 11.92 2.98 3.75
N ILE A 53 11.27 2.01 4.43
CA ILE A 53 10.27 1.16 3.79
C ILE A 53 9.00 1.99 3.57
N MET A 54 8.56 2.03 2.31
CA MET A 54 7.37 2.77 1.89
C MET A 54 6.60 2.04 0.79
N ARG A 55 5.40 2.51 0.51
CA ARG A 55 4.58 2.05 -0.61
C ARG A 55 4.56 3.11 -1.69
N LEU A 56 4.92 2.71 -2.90
CA LEU A 56 4.81 3.52 -4.10
C LEU A 56 3.62 3.00 -4.91
N GLY A 57 2.67 3.87 -5.24
CA GLY A 57 1.51 3.53 -6.04
C GLY A 57 1.39 4.41 -7.27
N GLY A 58 0.96 3.80 -8.37
CA GLY A 58 0.73 4.48 -9.63
C GLY A 58 0.30 3.48 -10.71
N LEU A 59 0.42 3.89 -11.96
CA LEU A 59 0.20 3.05 -13.14
C LEU A 59 1.55 2.51 -13.63
N VAL A 60 1.58 1.28 -14.10
CA VAL A 60 2.75 0.75 -14.81
C VAL A 60 2.87 1.45 -16.16
N SER A 61 4.00 2.09 -16.41
CA SER A 61 4.23 2.80 -17.69
C SER A 61 4.27 1.82 -18.85
N VAL A 62 3.70 2.21 -19.98
CA VAL A 62 3.65 1.39 -21.21
C VAL A 62 5.06 1.26 -21.78
N ASP A 63 5.40 0.08 -22.32
CA ASP A 63 6.72 -0.26 -22.88
C ASP A 63 7.90 -0.14 -21.88
N SER A 64 7.61 -0.07 -20.56
CA SER A 64 8.65 0.00 -19.52
C SER A 64 9.04 -1.36 -18.96
N PHE A 65 8.23 -2.39 -19.18
CA PHE A 65 8.44 -3.70 -18.59
C PHE A 65 9.58 -4.44 -19.26
N GLN A 66 10.58 -4.81 -18.48
CA GLN A 66 11.74 -5.59 -18.91
C GLN A 66 11.98 -6.76 -17.96
N ASN A 67 12.22 -7.92 -18.54
CA ASN A 67 12.59 -9.12 -17.80
C ASN A 67 14.08 -9.43 -18.05
N GLU A 68 14.90 -9.28 -17.02
CA GLU A 68 16.33 -9.59 -17.12
C GLU A 68 16.61 -11.09 -16.85
N THR A 69 15.85 -11.68 -15.92
CA THR A 69 15.98 -13.08 -15.51
C THR A 69 14.60 -13.55 -15.05
N ASP A 70 14.35 -14.84 -14.99
CA ASP A 70 13.06 -15.42 -14.56
C ASP A 70 12.48 -14.86 -13.24
N SER A 71 13.30 -14.16 -12.46
CA SER A 71 12.91 -13.62 -11.14
C SER A 71 13.21 -12.13 -10.97
N ILE A 72 13.86 -11.46 -11.94
CA ILE A 72 14.23 -10.04 -11.84
C ILE A 72 13.51 -9.24 -12.92
N PHE A 73 12.69 -8.31 -12.47
CA PHE A 73 11.85 -7.48 -13.32
C PHE A 73 12.15 -6.01 -13.10
N TYR A 74 12.19 -5.27 -14.21
CA TYR A 74 12.27 -3.81 -14.22
C TYR A 74 11.01 -3.26 -14.87
N PHE A 75 10.46 -2.22 -14.29
CA PHE A 75 9.33 -1.48 -14.84
C PHE A 75 9.28 -0.09 -14.22
N SER A 76 8.63 0.85 -14.87
CA SER A 76 8.45 2.19 -14.33
C SER A 76 7.02 2.39 -13.84
N ILE A 77 6.88 3.11 -12.74
CA ILE A 77 5.58 3.50 -12.18
C ILE A 77 5.41 5.01 -12.38
N THR A 78 4.28 5.38 -12.96
CA THR A 78 3.91 6.78 -13.23
C THR A 78 2.63 7.19 -12.53
N ASP A 79 2.50 8.47 -12.24
CA ASP A 79 1.25 9.13 -11.83
C ASP A 79 0.72 10.10 -12.91
N GLY A 80 1.32 10.05 -14.12
CA GLY A 80 0.99 10.91 -15.25
C GLY A 80 1.85 12.19 -15.32
N GLU A 81 2.54 12.59 -14.24
CA GLU A 81 3.47 13.71 -14.22
C GLU A 81 4.94 13.25 -14.18
N ASN A 82 5.23 12.28 -13.35
CA ASN A 82 6.58 11.75 -13.14
C ASN A 82 6.58 10.22 -13.17
N GLU A 83 7.80 9.68 -13.39
CA GLU A 83 8.04 8.24 -13.42
C GLU A 83 9.17 7.87 -12.46
N ILE A 84 9.08 6.69 -11.87
CA ILE A 84 10.11 6.10 -11.02
C ILE A 84 10.38 4.68 -11.48
N ASP A 85 11.65 4.39 -11.73
CA ASP A 85 12.10 3.05 -12.10
C ASP A 85 12.09 2.13 -10.89
N VAL A 86 11.48 0.97 -11.06
CA VAL A 86 11.32 -0.06 -10.03
C VAL A 86 12.07 -1.31 -10.44
N LYS A 87 12.90 -1.79 -9.54
CA LYS A 87 13.49 -3.14 -9.63
C LYS A 87 12.76 -4.04 -8.65
N TYR A 88 12.25 -5.16 -9.13
CA TYR A 88 11.59 -6.18 -8.33
C TYR A 88 12.24 -7.54 -8.52
N GLU A 89 12.49 -8.24 -7.42
CA GLU A 89 12.96 -9.61 -7.41
C GLU A 89 11.93 -10.51 -6.73
N GLY A 90 11.32 -11.41 -7.48
CA GLY A 90 10.30 -12.32 -6.98
C GLY A 90 9.31 -12.78 -8.04
N ILE A 91 8.14 -13.20 -7.60
CA ILE A 91 7.04 -13.66 -8.48
C ILE A 91 6.05 -12.50 -8.66
N LEU A 92 5.84 -12.09 -9.91
CA LEU A 92 4.82 -11.08 -10.23
C LEU A 92 3.41 -11.63 -10.05
N PRO A 93 2.46 -10.81 -9.56
CA PRO A 93 1.05 -11.18 -9.49
C PRO A 93 0.47 -11.44 -10.88
N ASN A 94 -0.49 -12.36 -11.00
CA ASN A 94 -1.15 -12.68 -12.28
C ASN A 94 -1.89 -11.49 -12.91
N LEU A 95 -2.23 -10.48 -12.11
CA LEU A 95 -2.94 -9.26 -12.56
C LEU A 95 -1.98 -8.11 -12.91
N PHE A 96 -0.67 -8.33 -12.82
CA PHE A 96 0.32 -7.34 -13.21
C PHE A 96 0.29 -7.18 -14.74
N ALA A 97 0.08 -5.96 -15.20
CA ALA A 97 0.12 -5.60 -16.62
C ALA A 97 0.46 -4.12 -16.75
N GLU A 98 0.97 -3.74 -17.91
CA GLU A 98 1.16 -2.35 -18.28
C GLU A 98 -0.18 -1.60 -18.33
N ASP A 99 -0.14 -0.29 -18.05
CA ASP A 99 -1.32 0.58 -17.95
C ASP A 99 -2.32 0.17 -16.83
N LYS A 100 -1.87 -0.65 -15.89
CA LYS A 100 -2.67 -1.06 -14.73
C LYS A 100 -2.13 -0.48 -13.43
N GLY A 101 -3.06 -0.28 -12.50
CA GLY A 101 -2.72 0.20 -11.17
C GLY A 101 -1.92 -0.82 -10.38
N VAL A 102 -0.77 -0.38 -9.86
CA VAL A 102 0.11 -1.21 -9.04
C VAL A 102 0.50 -0.45 -7.77
N VAL A 103 0.68 -1.20 -6.69
CA VAL A 103 1.29 -0.72 -5.46
C VAL A 103 2.48 -1.60 -5.16
N VAL A 104 3.65 -1.00 -5.04
CA VAL A 104 4.88 -1.70 -4.65
C VAL A 104 5.31 -1.27 -3.27
N GLU A 105 5.78 -2.21 -2.47
CA GLU A 105 6.36 -1.97 -1.16
C GLU A 105 7.85 -2.22 -1.22
N GLY A 106 8.64 -1.26 -0.77
CA GLY A 106 10.09 -1.34 -0.86
C GLY A 106 10.79 -0.09 -0.36
N VAL A 107 11.98 0.15 -0.86
CA VAL A 107 12.87 1.25 -0.45
C VAL A 107 13.28 2.08 -1.64
N TYR A 108 13.17 3.40 -1.51
CA TYR A 108 13.69 4.36 -2.48
C TYR A 108 15.17 4.62 -2.23
N MET A 109 15.98 4.42 -3.26
CA MET A 109 17.44 4.53 -3.19
C MET A 109 17.94 5.91 -3.64
N ASN A 110 19.17 6.27 -3.26
CA ASN A 110 19.81 7.53 -3.62
C ASN A 110 20.08 7.68 -5.12
N ASP A 111 20.08 6.61 -5.87
CA ASP A 111 20.29 6.58 -7.32
C ASP A 111 19.01 6.84 -8.13
N GLY A 112 17.91 7.17 -7.45
CA GLY A 112 16.62 7.45 -8.09
C GLY A 112 15.80 6.20 -8.43
N ARG A 113 16.25 5.01 -8.06
CA ARG A 113 15.54 3.75 -8.28
C ARG A 113 14.81 3.27 -7.03
N PHE A 114 13.70 2.60 -7.23
CA PHE A 114 12.93 1.97 -6.17
C PHE A 114 13.16 0.47 -6.16
N ILE A 115 13.65 -0.08 -5.05
CA ILE A 115 13.83 -1.53 -4.88
C ILE A 115 12.60 -2.07 -4.18
N ALA A 116 11.77 -2.81 -4.92
CA ALA A 116 10.54 -3.38 -4.43
C ALA A 116 10.79 -4.77 -3.81
N ASN A 117 10.25 -4.98 -2.61
CA ASN A 117 10.21 -6.28 -1.94
C ASN A 117 8.89 -7.01 -2.20
N LYS A 118 7.82 -6.26 -2.51
CA LYS A 118 6.50 -6.80 -2.76
C LYS A 118 5.75 -5.98 -3.81
N VAL A 119 5.05 -6.67 -4.70
CA VAL A 119 4.20 -6.06 -5.74
C VAL A 119 2.76 -6.50 -5.50
N LEU A 120 1.83 -5.54 -5.50
CA LEU A 120 0.40 -5.75 -5.38
C LEU A 120 -0.27 -5.11 -6.60
N ALA A 121 -0.79 -5.91 -7.50
CA ALA A 121 -1.61 -5.41 -8.60
C ALA A 121 -3.03 -5.10 -8.09
N LYS A 122 -3.57 -3.95 -8.46
CA LYS A 122 -4.93 -3.57 -8.12
C LYS A 122 -5.92 -4.30 -9.03
N HIS A 123 -6.97 -4.86 -8.46
CA HIS A 123 -8.10 -5.37 -9.24
C HIS A 123 -8.79 -4.20 -9.95
N ASP A 124 -9.11 -4.35 -11.23
CA ASP A 124 -9.99 -3.41 -11.93
C ASP A 124 -11.36 -3.42 -11.25
N GLU A 125 -11.85 -2.25 -10.87
CA GLU A 125 -13.17 -2.09 -10.23
C GLU A 125 -14.32 -2.51 -11.14
N ASN A 126 -14.08 -2.63 -12.45
CA ASN A 126 -15.02 -3.08 -13.47
C ASN A 126 -14.88 -4.57 -13.84
N TYR A 127 -14.10 -5.37 -13.10
CA TYR A 127 -14.04 -6.80 -13.37
C TYR A 127 -15.35 -7.48 -12.99
N MET A 128 -16.19 -7.71 -14.01
CA MET A 128 -17.36 -8.56 -13.89
C MET A 128 -16.96 -9.97 -14.34
N PRO A 129 -16.97 -10.99 -13.43
CA PRO A 129 -16.66 -12.35 -13.80
C PRO A 129 -17.53 -12.80 -14.99
N PRO A 130 -17.00 -13.57 -15.94
CA PRO A 130 -17.77 -14.01 -17.12
C PRO A 130 -19.06 -14.74 -16.76
N GLU A 131 -19.11 -15.45 -15.65
CA GLU A 131 -20.30 -16.09 -15.10
C GLU A 131 -21.41 -15.11 -14.74
N VAL A 132 -21.09 -13.90 -14.28
CA VAL A 132 -22.07 -12.86 -13.95
C VAL A 132 -22.58 -12.15 -15.21
N ILE A 133 -21.75 -12.04 -16.24
CA ILE A 133 -22.18 -11.50 -17.54
C ILE A 133 -23.25 -12.37 -18.17
N GLU A 134 -23.09 -13.69 -18.16
CA GLU A 134 -24.10 -14.62 -18.68
C GLU A 134 -25.42 -14.53 -17.90
N LEU A 135 -25.37 -14.42 -16.56
CA LEU A 135 -26.57 -14.27 -15.74
C LEU A 135 -27.30 -12.94 -16.00
N SER A 136 -26.59 -11.86 -16.28
CA SER A 136 -27.19 -10.55 -16.58
C SER A 136 -27.89 -10.55 -17.94
N LEU A 137 -27.35 -11.25 -18.94
CA LEU A 137 -27.95 -11.40 -20.26
C LEU A 137 -29.25 -12.23 -20.22
N ILE A 138 -29.34 -13.25 -19.38
CA ILE A 138 -30.54 -14.08 -19.20
C ILE A 138 -31.71 -13.26 -18.64
N HIS A 139 -31.46 -12.32 -17.73
CA HIS A 139 -32.51 -11.45 -17.18
C HIS A 139 -33.04 -10.44 -18.19
N ILE A 140 -32.22 -9.92 -19.08
CA ILE A 140 -32.65 -8.95 -20.13
C ILE A 140 -33.58 -9.63 -21.14
N TRP A 141 -33.35 -10.91 -21.46
CA TRP A 141 -34.21 -11.65 -22.40
C TRP A 141 -35.55 -12.05 -21.78
N ARG A 142 -35.66 -12.23 -20.48
CA ARG A 142 -36.90 -12.64 -19.80
C ARG A 142 -37.90 -11.49 -19.65
N CYS A 143 -37.43 -10.26 -19.46
CA CYS A 143 -38.31 -9.09 -19.35
C CYS A 143 -38.96 -8.66 -20.68
N ARG A 144 -38.47 -9.13 -21.83
CA ARG A 144 -39.01 -8.71 -23.15
C ARG A 144 -40.20 -9.54 -23.60
N ARG A 145 -40.60 -10.59 -22.88
CA ARG A 145 -41.66 -11.53 -23.30
C ARG A 145 -43.03 -11.27 -22.66
N ASP A 146 -43.15 -10.35 -21.71
CA ASP A 146 -44.40 -10.10 -20.99
C ASP A 146 -45.19 -8.85 -21.43
N TYR A 147 -44.89 -8.28 -22.58
CA TYR A 147 -45.73 -7.26 -23.20
C TYR A 147 -46.28 -7.76 -24.55
N ARG A 148 -47.34 -8.61 -24.47
CA ARG A 148 -48.36 -8.81 -25.50
C ARG A 148 -49.68 -9.13 -24.85
#